data_ba21ce962598b2331c604b7dac973c19
#
_entry.id   ba21ce962598b2331c604b7dac973c19
#
_cell.length_a   1.000
_cell.length_b   1.000
_cell.length_c   1.000
_cell.angle_alpha   90.00
_cell.angle_beta   90.00
_cell.angle_gamma   90.00
#
_symmetry.space_group_name_H-M   'P 1'
#
loop_
_entity.id
_entity.type
_entity.pdbx_description
1 polymer ?
#
loop_
_entity_poly.entity_id
_entity_poly.type
_entity_poly.pdbx_seq_one_letter_code
_entity_poly.pdbx_strand_id
1 'polypeptide(L)'
;MIVIVFGLPGSGKSYFASGLSNLINAEYINSDKVRKQMLDKRTYSLNEKLSVYQEMLLQMKEFLKQKRNLVLDATFYKNDIRKKFMDEAGLNGGITFVEVTADESLIRERLKTPRLDSDADFKVYKLIKEQWEPLNEPHLILRSTNDNIAEMLLKTADYLHLKDDKRTDK
;
A
#
# COMPACT_ATOMS: atom_id res chain seq x y z
N MET A 1 -9.10 -5.54 10.80
CA MET A 1 -8.10 -6.05 9.83
C MET A 1 -7.35 -4.87 9.24
N ILE A 2 -6.01 -4.98 9.16
CA ILE A 2 -5.17 -3.97 8.49
C ILE A 2 -4.52 -4.62 7.27
N VAL A 3 -4.68 -4.01 6.11
CA VAL A 3 -4.02 -4.42 4.87
C VAL A 3 -3.12 -3.29 4.37
N ILE A 4 -1.85 -3.59 4.10
CA ILE A 4 -0.93 -2.67 3.44
C ILE A 4 -0.77 -3.12 1.99
N VAL A 5 -1.21 -2.27 1.08
CA VAL A 5 -0.98 -2.40 -0.37
C VAL A 5 0.24 -1.57 -0.72
N PHE A 6 1.27 -2.23 -1.25
CA PHE A 6 2.53 -1.58 -1.57
C PHE A 6 3.04 -1.97 -2.96
N GLY A 7 4.00 -1.23 -3.46
CA GLY A 7 4.55 -1.45 -4.81
C GLY A 7 5.13 -0.18 -5.41
N LEU A 8 5.84 -0.34 -6.51
CA LEU A 8 6.49 0.76 -7.22
C LEU A 8 5.48 1.77 -7.82
N PRO A 9 5.89 3.01 -8.06
CA PRO A 9 5.08 3.97 -8.81
C PRO A 9 4.64 3.38 -10.15
N GLY A 10 3.38 3.59 -10.54
CA GLY A 10 2.83 3.06 -11.80
C GLY A 10 2.41 1.59 -11.76
N SER A 11 2.65 0.85 -10.68
CA SER A 11 2.25 -0.57 -10.57
C SER A 11 0.74 -0.82 -10.57
N GLY A 12 -0.09 0.20 -10.35
CA GLY A 12 -1.56 0.04 -10.24
C GLY A 12 -2.07 -0.17 -8.82
N LYS A 13 -1.19 -0.08 -7.81
CA LYS A 13 -1.54 -0.31 -6.41
C LYS A 13 -2.72 0.52 -5.89
N SER A 14 -2.80 1.81 -6.24
CA SER A 14 -3.85 2.69 -5.72
C SER A 14 -5.24 2.36 -6.29
N TYR A 15 -5.29 1.98 -7.57
CA TYR A 15 -6.53 1.51 -8.18
C TYR A 15 -7.01 0.20 -7.52
N PHE A 16 -6.09 -0.74 -7.31
CA PHE A 16 -6.36 -1.98 -6.60
C PHE A 16 -6.75 -1.74 -5.14
N ALA A 17 -6.01 -0.92 -4.39
CA ALA A 17 -6.25 -0.64 -2.98
C ALA A 17 -7.63 0.00 -2.74
N SER A 18 -8.04 0.92 -3.61
CA SER A 18 -9.39 1.49 -3.59
C SER A 18 -10.48 0.45 -3.83
N GLY A 19 -10.29 -0.45 -4.80
CA GLY A 19 -11.21 -1.57 -5.04
C GLY A 19 -11.28 -2.54 -3.86
N LEU A 20 -10.12 -2.87 -3.27
CA LEU A 20 -10.04 -3.74 -2.10
C LEU A 20 -10.74 -3.12 -0.88
N SER A 21 -10.54 -1.83 -0.62
CA SER A 21 -11.19 -1.15 0.51
C SER A 21 -12.72 -1.22 0.42
N ASN A 22 -13.28 -1.08 -0.78
CA ASN A 22 -14.71 -1.25 -1.00
C ASN A 22 -15.15 -2.71 -0.76
N LEU A 23 -14.38 -3.67 -1.26
CA LEU A 23 -14.70 -5.10 -1.15
C LEU A 23 -14.76 -5.58 0.31
N ILE A 24 -13.84 -5.13 1.15
CA ILE A 24 -13.76 -5.56 2.57
C ILE A 24 -14.39 -4.56 3.55
N ASN A 25 -15.11 -3.57 3.04
CA ASN A 25 -15.71 -2.49 3.84
C ASN A 25 -14.68 -1.86 4.80
N ALA A 26 -13.57 -1.41 4.24
CA ALA A 26 -12.45 -0.79 4.96
C ALA A 26 -12.34 0.69 4.63
N GLU A 27 -11.79 1.44 5.58
CA GLU A 27 -11.31 2.80 5.28
C GLU A 27 -10.09 2.73 4.37
N TYR A 28 -9.92 3.74 3.51
CA TYR A 28 -8.82 3.83 2.55
C TYR A 28 -7.95 5.05 2.82
N ILE A 29 -6.69 4.81 3.18
CA ILE A 29 -5.68 5.85 3.41
C ILE A 29 -4.57 5.71 2.37
N ASN A 30 -4.37 6.76 1.58
CA ASN A 30 -3.37 6.84 0.52
C ASN A 30 -2.32 7.91 0.85
N SER A 31 -1.04 7.58 0.72
CA SER A 31 0.08 8.47 1.06
C SER A 31 0.08 9.80 0.30
N ASP A 32 -0.33 9.79 -0.97
CA ASP A 32 -0.37 11.02 -1.78
C ASP A 32 -1.51 11.94 -1.34
N LYS A 33 -2.65 11.39 -0.92
CA LYS A 33 -3.76 12.17 -0.33
C LYS A 33 -3.37 12.74 1.02
N VAL A 34 -2.74 11.94 1.89
CA VAL A 34 -2.22 12.41 3.20
C VAL A 34 -1.23 13.55 2.98
N ARG A 35 -0.31 13.42 2.04
CA ARG A 35 0.65 14.47 1.69
C ARG A 35 -0.02 15.77 1.27
N LYS A 36 -1.06 15.69 0.43
CA LYS A 36 -1.83 16.86 0.00
C LYS A 36 -2.55 17.56 1.15
N GLN A 37 -3.04 16.80 2.12
CA GLN A 37 -3.71 17.36 3.30
C GLN A 37 -2.74 18.04 4.27
N MET A 38 -1.52 17.53 4.37
CA MET A 38 -0.50 18.04 5.30
C MET A 38 0.25 19.25 4.75
N LEU A 39 0.41 19.37 3.43
CA LEU A 39 1.40 20.27 2.81
C LEU A 39 0.81 21.05 1.63
N ASP A 40 0.94 22.38 1.68
CA ASP A 40 0.59 23.26 0.58
C ASP A 40 1.55 23.12 -0.61
N LYS A 41 2.84 22.93 -0.32
CA LYS A 41 3.89 22.67 -1.31
C LYS A 41 4.55 21.33 -1.05
N ARG A 42 4.60 20.50 -2.08
CA ARG A 42 5.22 19.16 -2.04
C ARG A 42 6.65 19.22 -2.54
N THR A 43 7.59 18.77 -1.74
CA THR A 43 9.04 18.74 -2.07
C THR A 43 9.54 17.33 -2.34
N TYR A 44 8.81 16.33 -1.88
CA TYR A 44 9.19 14.91 -1.92
C TYR A 44 10.54 14.64 -1.23
N SER A 45 10.97 15.53 -0.34
CA SER A 45 12.17 15.34 0.48
C SER A 45 12.02 14.12 1.39
N LEU A 46 13.16 13.63 1.90
CA LEU A 46 13.14 12.50 2.86
C LEU A 46 12.32 12.84 4.11
N ASN A 47 12.48 14.05 4.66
CA ASN A 47 11.74 14.49 5.84
C ASN A 47 10.23 14.54 5.57
N GLU A 48 9.82 15.04 4.41
CA GLU A 48 8.42 15.04 3.99
C GLU A 48 7.87 13.61 3.90
N LYS A 49 8.59 12.69 3.25
CA LYS A 49 8.19 11.27 3.17
C LYS A 49 8.01 10.65 4.54
N LEU A 50 8.95 10.89 5.46
CA LEU A 50 8.88 10.36 6.83
C LEU A 50 7.68 10.93 7.59
N SER A 51 7.40 12.23 7.46
CA SER A 51 6.23 12.87 8.08
C SER A 51 4.92 12.29 7.57
N VAL A 52 4.80 12.01 6.27
CA VAL A 52 3.61 11.36 5.69
C VAL A 52 3.41 9.96 6.26
N TYR A 53 4.46 9.14 6.34
CA TYR A 53 4.36 7.81 6.94
C TYR A 53 4.03 7.87 8.43
N GLN A 54 4.56 8.86 9.16
CA GLN A 54 4.23 9.06 10.56
C GLN A 54 2.74 9.39 10.74
N GLU A 55 2.18 10.27 9.92
CA GLU A 55 0.75 10.58 9.93
C GLU A 55 -0.10 9.34 9.60
N MET A 56 0.26 8.58 8.57
CA MET A 56 -0.41 7.32 8.24
C MET A 56 -0.37 6.32 9.41
N LEU A 57 0.74 6.25 10.14
CA LEU A 57 0.89 5.40 11.32
C LEU A 57 -0.03 5.85 12.46
N LEU A 58 -0.14 7.15 12.71
CA LEU A 58 -1.07 7.71 13.70
C LEU A 58 -2.52 7.38 13.36
N GLN A 59 -2.90 7.56 12.10
CA GLN A 59 -4.25 7.19 11.64
C GLN A 59 -4.49 5.67 11.80
N MET A 60 -3.54 4.82 11.44
CA MET A 60 -3.65 3.37 11.67
C MET A 60 -3.91 3.03 13.13
N LYS A 61 -3.22 3.68 14.09
CA LYS A 61 -3.45 3.49 15.53
C LYS A 61 -4.89 3.75 15.94
N GLU A 62 -5.51 4.80 15.41
CA GLU A 62 -6.91 5.12 15.71
C GLU A 62 -7.86 4.04 15.18
N PHE A 63 -7.62 3.52 13.95
CA PHE A 63 -8.41 2.42 13.39
C PHE A 63 -8.24 1.11 14.16
N LEU A 64 -7.03 0.81 14.63
CA LEU A 64 -6.77 -0.35 15.50
C LEU A 64 -7.55 -0.27 16.80
N LYS A 65 -7.57 0.90 17.48
CA LYS A 65 -8.36 1.11 18.71
C LYS A 65 -9.86 0.91 18.45
N GLN A 66 -10.36 1.37 17.30
CA GLN A 66 -11.76 1.25 16.92
C GLN A 66 -12.11 -0.14 16.36
N LYS A 67 -11.14 -1.05 16.20
CA LYS A 67 -11.30 -2.38 15.58
C LYS A 67 -11.92 -2.34 14.18
N ARG A 68 -11.65 -1.27 13.42
CA ARG A 68 -12.14 -1.06 12.06
C ARG A 68 -11.16 -1.63 11.04
N ASN A 69 -11.69 -2.01 9.89
CA ASN A 69 -10.87 -2.42 8.75
C ASN A 69 -10.21 -1.20 8.09
N LEU A 70 -8.95 -1.36 7.67
CA LEU A 70 -8.16 -0.31 7.05
C LEU A 70 -7.30 -0.86 5.91
N VAL A 71 -7.29 -0.16 4.78
CA VAL A 71 -6.36 -0.37 3.68
C VAL A 71 -5.43 0.85 3.59
N LEU A 72 -4.13 0.61 3.76
CA LEU A 72 -3.07 1.60 3.59
C LEU A 72 -2.41 1.42 2.23
N ASP A 73 -2.23 2.49 1.48
CA ASP A 73 -1.63 2.51 0.15
C ASP A 73 -0.48 3.49 0.07
N ALA A 74 0.72 2.97 -0.15
CA ALA A 74 1.93 3.74 -0.41
C ALA A 74 2.99 2.86 -1.09
N THR A 75 4.14 3.43 -1.41
CA THR A 75 5.25 2.63 -1.95
C THR A 75 5.83 1.67 -0.92
N PHE A 76 5.95 2.05 0.34
CA PHE A 76 6.52 1.24 1.44
C PHE A 76 7.82 0.51 1.05
N TYR A 77 8.70 1.17 0.31
CA TYR A 77 9.88 0.55 -0.31
C TYR A 77 11.03 0.24 0.65
N LYS A 78 10.97 0.72 1.90
CA LYS A 78 11.99 0.52 2.95
C LYS A 78 11.51 -0.41 4.06
N ASN A 79 12.38 -1.33 4.49
CA ASN A 79 12.08 -2.28 5.57
C ASN A 79 11.85 -1.60 6.92
N ASP A 80 12.62 -0.56 7.23
CA ASP A 80 12.49 0.19 8.50
C ASP A 80 11.11 0.88 8.62
N ILE A 81 10.56 1.35 7.51
CA ILE A 81 9.21 1.93 7.48
C ILE A 81 8.18 0.82 7.72
N ARG A 82 8.24 -0.28 6.96
CA ARG A 82 7.31 -1.41 7.13
C ARG A 82 7.36 -1.98 8.54
N LYS A 83 8.56 -2.10 9.12
CA LYS A 83 8.76 -2.57 10.48
C LYS A 83 8.01 -1.72 11.52
N LYS A 84 8.02 -0.40 11.42
CA LYS A 84 7.27 0.49 12.33
C LYS A 84 5.77 0.18 12.32
N PHE A 85 5.19 -0.08 11.15
CA PHE A 85 3.78 -0.46 11.03
C PHE A 85 3.52 -1.86 11.60
N MET A 86 4.41 -2.82 11.34
CA MET A 86 4.32 -4.18 11.89
C MET A 86 4.40 -4.18 13.42
N ASP A 87 5.36 -3.45 13.98
CA ASP A 87 5.55 -3.36 15.44
C ASP A 87 4.30 -2.76 16.11
N GLU A 88 3.69 -1.75 15.51
CA GLU A 88 2.47 -1.14 16.03
C GLU A 88 1.24 -2.07 15.95
N ALA A 89 1.11 -2.83 14.89
CA ALA A 89 -0.03 -3.73 14.68
C ALA A 89 0.13 -5.08 15.39
N GLY A 90 1.35 -5.46 15.79
CA GLY A 90 1.71 -6.81 16.23
C GLY A 90 0.84 -7.38 17.35
N LEU A 91 0.43 -6.55 18.32
CA LEU A 91 -0.44 -6.94 19.44
C LEU A 91 -1.93 -7.05 19.05
N ASN A 92 -2.32 -6.54 17.88
CA ASN A 92 -3.71 -6.42 17.44
C ASN A 92 -4.05 -7.27 16.21
N GLY A 93 -3.33 -8.37 15.98
CA GLY A 93 -3.64 -9.31 14.90
C GLY A 93 -2.80 -9.14 13.64
N GLY A 94 -1.82 -8.24 13.66
CA GLY A 94 -0.84 -8.08 12.58
C GLY A 94 -1.38 -7.36 11.34
N ILE A 95 -0.50 -7.32 10.33
CA ILE A 95 -0.78 -6.70 9.02
C ILE A 95 -0.76 -7.78 7.94
N THR A 96 -1.69 -7.69 7.00
CA THR A 96 -1.59 -8.40 5.72
C THR A 96 -0.94 -7.49 4.70
N PHE A 97 0.15 -7.95 4.10
CA PHE A 97 0.83 -7.24 3.02
C PHE A 97 0.40 -7.78 1.66
N VAL A 98 0.12 -6.86 0.73
CA VAL A 98 -0.17 -7.16 -0.68
C VAL A 98 0.75 -6.31 -1.55
N GLU A 99 1.68 -6.96 -2.24
CA GLU A 99 2.55 -6.32 -3.21
C GLU A 99 1.88 -6.29 -4.58
N VAL A 100 1.77 -5.10 -5.16
CA VAL A 100 1.27 -4.92 -6.53
C VAL A 100 2.44 -4.61 -7.45
N THR A 101 2.69 -5.52 -8.39
CA THR A 101 3.72 -5.40 -9.41
C THR A 101 3.10 -5.18 -10.79
N ALA A 102 3.90 -4.73 -11.74
CA ALA A 102 3.52 -4.69 -13.16
C ALA A 102 4.77 -4.73 -14.03
N ASP A 103 4.62 -5.05 -15.30
CA ASP A 103 5.72 -5.00 -16.26
C ASP A 103 6.24 -3.57 -16.43
N GLU A 104 7.54 -3.42 -16.55
CA GLU A 104 8.17 -2.11 -16.67
C GLU A 104 7.67 -1.33 -17.89
N SER A 105 7.39 -2.01 -19.00
CA SER A 105 6.80 -1.41 -20.19
C SER A 105 5.42 -0.81 -19.90
N LEU A 106 4.59 -1.52 -19.15
CA LEU A 106 3.26 -1.05 -18.72
C LEU A 106 3.37 0.10 -17.72
N ILE A 107 4.30 0.01 -16.77
CA ILE A 107 4.58 1.10 -15.84
C ILE A 107 5.00 2.36 -16.57
N ARG A 108 5.91 2.23 -17.55
CA ARG A 108 6.37 3.35 -18.38
C ARG A 108 5.23 4.01 -19.13
N GLU A 109 4.32 3.23 -19.68
CA GLU A 109 3.14 3.74 -20.36
C GLU A 109 2.19 4.47 -19.42
N ARG A 110 1.88 3.89 -18.26
CA ARG A 110 1.01 4.48 -17.24
C ARG A 110 1.56 5.79 -16.68
N LEU A 111 2.89 5.91 -16.57
CA LEU A 111 3.54 7.10 -16.01
C LEU A 111 3.69 8.25 -17.03
N LYS A 112 3.37 8.05 -18.31
CA LYS A 112 3.27 9.13 -19.30
C LYS A 112 2.07 10.04 -19.05
N THR A 113 1.00 9.51 -18.48
CA THR A 113 -0.23 10.27 -18.22
C THR A 113 -0.15 10.90 -16.82
N PRO A 114 -0.29 12.22 -16.69
CA PRO A 114 -0.38 12.89 -15.40
C PRO A 114 -1.55 12.32 -14.57
N ARG A 115 -1.35 12.19 -13.26
CA ARG A 115 -2.36 11.70 -12.32
C ARG A 115 -2.71 12.77 -11.32
N LEU A 116 -4.00 12.84 -10.92
CA LEU A 116 -4.50 13.88 -10.01
C LEU A 116 -3.80 13.87 -8.65
N ASP A 117 -3.43 12.68 -8.16
CA ASP A 117 -2.94 12.51 -6.80
C ASP A 117 -1.44 12.20 -6.70
N SER A 118 -0.75 11.93 -7.80
CA SER A 118 0.67 11.56 -7.77
C SER A 118 1.46 12.27 -8.87
N ASP A 119 2.57 12.90 -8.49
CA ASP A 119 3.52 13.54 -9.41
C ASP A 119 4.66 12.59 -9.83
N ALA A 120 4.58 11.31 -9.46
CA ALA A 120 5.61 10.33 -9.80
C ALA A 120 5.68 10.10 -11.31
N ASP A 121 6.85 10.35 -11.87
CA ASP A 121 7.23 10.05 -13.26
C ASP A 121 8.12 8.80 -13.34
N PHE A 122 8.60 8.49 -14.54
CA PHE A 122 9.47 7.33 -14.75
C PHE A 122 10.87 7.48 -14.11
N LYS A 123 11.33 8.72 -13.85
CA LYS A 123 12.59 8.95 -13.13
C LYS A 123 12.43 8.59 -11.66
N VAL A 124 11.32 8.98 -11.07
CA VAL A 124 10.97 8.61 -9.69
C VAL A 124 10.81 7.09 -9.55
N TYR A 125 10.17 6.43 -10.53
CA TYR A 125 10.09 4.97 -10.57
C TYR A 125 11.47 4.31 -10.51
N LYS A 126 12.41 4.73 -11.36
CA LYS A 126 13.78 4.18 -11.38
C LYS A 126 14.49 4.37 -10.05
N LEU A 127 14.42 5.58 -9.49
CA LEU A 127 15.06 5.91 -8.22
C LEU A 127 14.52 5.03 -7.08
N ILE A 128 13.22 4.84 -7.00
CA ILE A 128 12.61 4.00 -5.96
C ILE A 128 12.92 2.52 -6.20
N LYS A 129 12.95 2.07 -7.45
CA LYS A 129 13.32 0.69 -7.81
C LYS A 129 14.75 0.36 -7.38
N GLU A 130 15.71 1.28 -7.56
CA GLU A 130 17.09 1.13 -7.09
C GLU A 130 17.21 1.05 -5.56
N GLN A 131 16.31 1.71 -4.84
CA GLN A 131 16.27 1.74 -3.38
C GLN A 131 15.32 0.71 -2.77
N TRP A 132 14.69 -0.12 -3.59
CA TRP A 132 13.72 -1.10 -3.16
C TRP A 132 14.36 -2.16 -2.27
N GLU A 133 13.77 -2.36 -1.10
CA GLU A 133 14.13 -3.42 -0.17
C GLU A 133 13.01 -4.48 -0.19
N PRO A 134 13.32 -5.74 -0.59
CA PRO A 134 12.32 -6.80 -0.59
C PRO A 134 11.68 -7.01 0.78
N LEU A 135 10.41 -7.38 0.81
CA LEU A 135 9.73 -7.83 2.03
C LEU A 135 9.98 -9.33 2.19
N ASN A 136 10.55 -9.73 3.32
CA ASN A 136 10.86 -11.15 3.61
C ASN A 136 9.70 -11.89 4.27
N GLU A 137 8.77 -11.17 4.89
CA GLU A 137 7.58 -11.73 5.51
C GLU A 137 6.62 -12.30 4.46
N PRO A 138 5.86 -13.37 4.78
CA PRO A 138 4.86 -13.92 3.87
C PRO A 138 3.85 -12.84 3.46
N HIS A 139 3.68 -12.65 2.16
CA HIS A 139 2.76 -11.68 1.60
C HIS A 139 2.19 -12.15 0.26
N LEU A 140 1.10 -11.54 -0.17
CA LEU A 140 0.51 -11.80 -1.47
C LEU A 140 1.18 -10.90 -2.52
N ILE A 141 1.61 -11.49 -3.64
CA ILE A 141 2.15 -10.74 -4.79
C ILE A 141 1.15 -10.83 -5.94
N LEU A 142 0.73 -9.67 -6.44
CA LEU A 142 -0.22 -9.53 -7.54
C LEU A 142 0.44 -8.80 -8.71
N ARG A 143 0.38 -9.38 -9.90
CA ARG A 143 0.81 -8.73 -11.13
C ARG A 143 -0.38 -8.05 -11.79
N SER A 144 -0.35 -6.73 -11.87
CA SER A 144 -1.41 -5.93 -12.46
C SER A 144 -1.23 -5.80 -13.98
N THR A 145 -2.35 -5.90 -14.69
CA THR A 145 -2.50 -5.54 -16.10
C THR A 145 -3.55 -4.42 -16.24
N ASN A 146 -3.98 -4.08 -17.44
CA ASN A 146 -4.99 -3.03 -17.63
C ASN A 146 -6.43 -3.51 -17.36
N ASP A 147 -6.65 -4.81 -17.28
CA ASP A 147 -7.98 -5.45 -17.28
C ASP A 147 -8.20 -6.54 -16.23
N ASN A 148 -7.20 -6.83 -15.36
CA ASN A 148 -7.29 -7.96 -14.43
C ASN A 148 -7.67 -7.60 -12.98
N ILE A 149 -8.25 -6.44 -12.74
CA ILE A 149 -8.61 -6.00 -11.37
C ILE A 149 -9.53 -6.97 -10.64
N ALA A 150 -10.52 -7.54 -11.32
CA ALA A 150 -11.45 -8.50 -10.73
C ALA A 150 -10.73 -9.77 -10.24
N GLU A 151 -9.78 -10.29 -11.02
CA GLU A 151 -8.95 -11.43 -10.64
C GLU A 151 -8.06 -11.11 -9.42
N MET A 152 -7.46 -9.93 -9.40
CA MET A 152 -6.63 -9.48 -8.27
C MET A 152 -7.45 -9.39 -6.98
N LEU A 153 -8.66 -8.86 -7.04
CA LEU A 153 -9.56 -8.75 -5.89
C LEU A 153 -10.00 -10.12 -5.39
N LEU A 154 -10.35 -11.06 -6.28
CA LEU A 154 -10.70 -12.43 -5.91
C LEU A 154 -9.55 -13.15 -5.21
N LYS A 155 -8.34 -13.12 -5.79
CA LYS A 155 -7.14 -13.72 -5.16
C LYS A 155 -6.87 -13.15 -3.77
N THR A 156 -7.12 -11.85 -3.60
CA THR A 156 -6.91 -11.22 -2.29
C THR A 156 -7.99 -11.63 -1.29
N ALA A 157 -9.25 -11.72 -1.70
CA ALA A 157 -10.33 -12.20 -0.84
C ALA A 157 -10.03 -13.62 -0.34
N ASP A 158 -9.64 -14.52 -1.24
CA ASP A 158 -9.26 -15.90 -0.88
C ASP A 158 -8.06 -15.92 0.09
N TYR A 159 -7.05 -15.10 -0.16
CA TYR A 159 -5.88 -15.00 0.70
C TYR A 159 -6.21 -14.48 2.10
N LEU A 160 -7.10 -13.51 2.21
CA LEU A 160 -7.57 -12.96 3.49
C LEU A 160 -8.40 -13.99 4.26
N HIS A 161 -9.29 -14.74 3.61
CA HIS A 161 -10.10 -15.81 4.23
C HIS A 161 -9.23 -16.95 4.74
N LEU A 162 -8.26 -17.43 3.96
CA LEU A 162 -7.32 -18.46 4.38
C LEU A 162 -6.48 -18.05 5.61
N LYS A 163 -6.23 -16.76 5.81
CA LYS A 163 -5.56 -16.28 7.03
C LYS A 163 -6.49 -16.24 8.23
N ASP A 164 -7.74 -15.92 8.07
CA ASP A 164 -8.71 -15.89 9.16
C ASP A 164 -9.00 -17.30 9.68
N ASP A 165 -9.14 -18.29 8.81
CA ASP A 165 -9.35 -19.71 9.17
C ASP A 165 -8.18 -20.30 9.98
N LYS A 166 -6.94 -19.93 9.69
CA LYS A 166 -5.78 -20.39 10.44
C LYS A 166 -5.65 -19.81 11.85
N ARG A 167 -6.39 -18.74 12.17
CA ARG A 167 -6.40 -18.13 13.51
C ARG A 167 -7.39 -18.77 14.47
N THR A 168 -8.33 -19.56 13.95
CA THR A 168 -9.34 -20.25 14.75
C THR A 168 -8.88 -21.61 15.29
N ASP A 169 -7.74 -22.13 14.82
CA ASP A 169 -7.20 -23.45 15.21
C ASP A 169 -6.02 -23.36 16.23
N LYS A 170 -6.00 -22.33 17.10
CA LYS A 170 -5.01 -22.27 18.21
C LYS A 170 -5.69 -21.97 19.52
#